data_62abd2f3d17f412ce31331aff4ae01d4
#
_entry.id   62abd2f3d17f412ce31331aff4ae01d4
#
_cell.length_a   1.000
_cell.length_b   1.000
_cell.length_c   1.000
_cell.angle_alpha   90.00
_cell.angle_beta   90.00
_cell.angle_gamma   90.00
#
_symmetry.space_group_name_H-M   'P 1'
#
loop_
_entity.id
_entity.type
_entity.pdbx_description
1 polymer ?
#
loop_
_entity_poly.entity_id
_entity_poly.type
_entity_poly.pdbx_seq_one_letter_code
_entity_poly.pdbx_strand_id
1 'polypeptide(L)'
;MISELKRCQDAAGDGYLCGVPNGRKMWKEIEEGNIRASGFGLNDRWVPLYNIHKMYAGLRDATLQTGSKEAKEMLVKLTDWMIRLISKLSDEQIQDMLRSEHGGLNETFADVAAITGDKRYLKLAHQFSHQTVLQPLLKQEDKLTGMHANTQIPKVIGFKRIAD
;
A
#
# COMPACT_ATOMS: atom_id res chain seq x y z
N MET A 1 -16.18 10.85 -11.19
CA MET A 1 -15.42 10.34 -10.02
C MET A 1 -13.91 10.59 -10.15
N ILE A 2 -13.20 10.11 -11.20
CA ILE A 2 -11.74 10.31 -11.35
C ILE A 2 -11.36 11.79 -11.29
N SER A 3 -12.02 12.67 -12.06
CA SER A 3 -11.76 14.11 -12.06
C SER A 3 -11.96 14.78 -10.69
N GLU A 4 -12.93 14.35 -9.89
CA GLU A 4 -13.09 14.87 -8.53
C GLU A 4 -11.99 14.40 -7.59
N LEU A 5 -11.58 13.13 -7.68
CA LEU A 5 -10.45 12.61 -6.92
C LEU A 5 -9.15 13.32 -7.32
N LYS A 6 -8.97 13.61 -8.62
CA LYS A 6 -7.83 14.39 -9.11
C LYS A 6 -7.79 15.78 -8.49
N ARG A 7 -8.92 16.49 -8.45
CA ARG A 7 -8.99 17.79 -7.77
C ARG A 7 -8.57 17.71 -6.30
N CYS A 8 -8.97 16.63 -5.60
CA CYS A 8 -8.54 16.40 -4.22
C CYS A 8 -7.04 16.16 -4.12
N GLN A 9 -6.47 15.33 -5.01
CA GLN A 9 -5.04 15.05 -5.02
C GLN A 9 -4.20 16.29 -5.38
N ASP A 10 -4.66 17.08 -6.36
CA ASP A 10 -3.98 18.31 -6.77
C ASP A 10 -4.05 19.37 -5.64
N ALA A 11 -5.17 19.48 -4.94
CA ALA A 11 -5.30 20.34 -3.76
C ALA A 11 -4.41 19.88 -2.58
N ALA A 12 -4.15 18.58 -2.46
CA ALA A 12 -3.21 18.03 -1.51
C ALA A 12 -1.75 18.46 -1.79
N GLY A 13 -1.39 18.60 -3.06
CA GLY A 13 -0.13 19.17 -3.55
C GLY A 13 1.08 18.24 -3.50
N ASP A 14 1.02 17.12 -2.78
CA ASP A 14 2.14 16.19 -2.57
C ASP A 14 1.90 14.79 -3.15
N GLY A 15 0.79 14.60 -3.85
CA GLY A 15 0.40 13.32 -4.46
C GLY A 15 -0.43 12.41 -3.53
N TYR A 16 -0.58 12.76 -2.25
CA TYR A 16 -1.45 12.02 -1.33
C TYR A 16 -2.91 12.07 -1.75
N LEU A 17 -3.58 10.93 -1.64
CA LEU A 17 -5.02 10.80 -1.87
C LEU A 17 -5.59 9.70 -0.98
N CYS A 18 -6.29 10.09 0.08
CA CYS A 18 -7.08 9.17 0.89
C CYS A 18 -7.99 9.94 1.85
N GLY A 19 -9.09 9.32 2.29
CA GLY A 19 -10.09 9.88 3.20
C GLY A 19 -9.90 9.53 4.68
N VAL A 20 -8.68 9.24 5.14
CA VAL A 20 -8.44 8.94 6.57
C VAL A 20 -8.53 10.21 7.41
N PRO A 21 -9.42 10.29 8.40
CA PRO A 21 -9.56 11.47 9.25
C PRO A 21 -8.24 11.78 9.98
N ASN A 22 -7.78 13.05 9.89
CA ASN A 22 -6.47 13.49 10.40
C ASN A 22 -5.29 12.67 9.89
N GLY A 23 -5.43 12.06 8.71
CA GLY A 23 -4.43 11.16 8.11
C GLY A 23 -3.06 11.82 7.92
N ARG A 24 -3.02 13.11 7.57
CA ARG A 24 -1.75 13.82 7.38
C ARG A 24 -0.87 13.86 8.63
N LYS A 25 -1.48 14.09 9.81
CA LYS A 25 -0.76 14.05 11.08
C LYS A 25 -0.22 12.64 11.33
N MET A 26 -1.06 11.64 11.14
CA MET A 26 -0.68 10.23 11.32
C MET A 26 0.47 9.82 10.38
N TRP A 27 0.39 10.18 9.09
CA TRP A 27 1.45 9.86 8.12
C TRP A 27 2.77 10.56 8.47
N LYS A 28 2.72 11.79 9.00
CA LYS A 28 3.93 12.47 9.49
C LYS A 28 4.57 11.76 10.68
N GLU A 29 3.78 11.29 11.65
CA GLU A 29 4.28 10.47 12.75
C GLU A 29 4.99 9.21 12.24
N ILE A 30 4.42 8.55 11.22
CA ILE A 30 5.02 7.36 10.59
C ILE A 30 6.31 7.72 9.86
N GLU A 31 6.35 8.79 9.07
CA GLU A 31 7.57 9.28 8.39
C GLU A 31 8.71 9.54 9.37
N GLU A 32 8.38 9.98 10.59
CA GLU A 32 9.32 10.23 11.69
C GLU A 32 9.73 8.93 12.42
N GLY A 33 9.21 7.77 12.01
CA GLY A 33 9.50 6.48 12.62
C GLY A 33 8.66 6.13 13.86
N ASN A 34 7.67 6.98 14.19
CA ASN A 34 6.75 6.74 15.31
C ASN A 34 5.60 5.84 14.87
N ILE A 35 5.79 4.52 14.92
CA ILE A 35 4.85 3.51 14.42
C ILE A 35 4.19 2.79 15.60
N ARG A 36 2.85 2.78 15.61
CA ARG A 36 2.02 2.03 16.55
C ARG A 36 1.00 1.22 15.77
N ALA A 37 1.37 -0.03 15.45
CA ALA A 37 0.55 -0.92 14.65
C ALA A 37 -0.13 -2.00 15.50
N SER A 38 -1.38 -2.30 15.17
CA SER A 38 -2.14 -3.45 15.65
C SER A 38 -2.89 -4.10 14.49
N GLY A 39 -3.62 -5.19 14.71
CA GLY A 39 -4.28 -5.92 13.61
C GLY A 39 -5.11 -5.04 12.66
N PHE A 40 -5.89 -4.10 13.20
CA PHE A 40 -6.71 -3.18 12.41
C PHE A 40 -6.39 -1.70 12.65
N GLY A 41 -5.44 -1.39 13.51
CA GLY A 41 -5.07 -0.03 13.87
C GLY A 41 -3.67 0.34 13.42
N LEU A 42 -3.47 1.60 13.02
CA LEU A 42 -2.18 2.20 12.80
C LEU A 42 -2.24 3.66 13.28
N ASN A 43 -1.40 4.00 14.27
CA ASN A 43 -1.33 5.32 14.87
C ASN A 43 -2.72 5.88 15.22
N ASP A 44 -3.49 5.10 15.97
CA ASP A 44 -4.83 5.43 16.46
C ASP A 44 -5.87 5.69 15.33
N ARG A 45 -5.65 5.17 14.12
CA ARG A 45 -6.59 5.21 13.01
C ARG A 45 -7.00 3.80 12.61
N TRP A 46 -8.27 3.65 12.27
CA TRP A 46 -8.85 2.38 11.83
C TRP A 46 -8.45 2.10 10.38
N VAL A 47 -7.77 0.98 10.16
CA VAL A 47 -7.37 0.42 8.86
C VAL A 47 -6.89 1.42 7.79
N PRO A 48 -5.98 2.38 8.11
CA PRO A 48 -5.61 3.43 7.15
C PRO A 48 -4.87 2.88 5.93
N LEU A 49 -4.06 1.84 6.08
CA LEU A 49 -3.38 1.19 4.96
C LEU A 49 -4.36 0.43 4.06
N TYR A 50 -5.40 -0.18 4.62
CA TYR A 50 -6.44 -0.81 3.83
C TYR A 50 -7.28 0.22 3.06
N ASN A 51 -7.60 1.35 3.67
CA ASN A 51 -8.29 2.44 2.99
C ASN A 51 -7.50 2.96 1.79
N ILE A 52 -6.20 3.22 1.97
CA ILE A 52 -5.36 3.70 0.85
C ILE A 52 -5.18 2.60 -0.21
N HIS A 53 -5.13 1.32 0.17
CA HIS A 53 -5.12 0.19 -0.78
C HIS A 53 -6.32 0.24 -1.73
N LYS A 54 -7.53 0.55 -1.22
CA LYS A 54 -8.73 0.66 -2.07
C LYS A 54 -8.62 1.82 -3.06
N MET A 55 -7.96 2.89 -2.68
CA MET A 55 -7.67 4.00 -3.59
C MET A 55 -6.71 3.57 -4.70
N TYR A 56 -5.63 2.85 -4.35
CA TYR A 56 -4.72 2.26 -5.33
C TYR A 56 -5.42 1.29 -6.29
N ALA A 57 -6.20 0.36 -5.77
CA ALA A 57 -6.93 -0.62 -6.57
C ALA A 57 -7.89 0.06 -7.56
N GLY A 58 -8.65 1.05 -7.09
CA GLY A 58 -9.58 1.80 -7.95
C GLY A 58 -8.87 2.60 -9.06
N LEU A 59 -7.74 3.24 -8.77
CA LEU A 59 -6.95 3.97 -9.77
C LEU A 59 -6.28 3.01 -10.76
N ARG A 60 -5.75 1.86 -10.30
CA ARG A 60 -5.23 0.80 -11.15
C ARG A 60 -6.30 0.29 -12.11
N ASP A 61 -7.47 -0.05 -11.60
CA ASP A 61 -8.56 -0.59 -12.41
C ASP A 61 -9.08 0.44 -13.42
N ALA A 62 -9.23 1.70 -13.02
CA ALA A 62 -9.57 2.78 -13.96
C ALA A 62 -8.51 2.94 -15.06
N THR A 63 -7.23 2.79 -14.72
CA THR A 63 -6.14 2.82 -15.71
C THR A 63 -6.23 1.66 -16.69
N LEU A 64 -6.36 0.43 -16.19
CA LEU A 64 -6.30 -0.78 -17.01
C LEU A 64 -7.59 -1.04 -17.79
N GLN A 65 -8.76 -0.82 -17.16
CA GLN A 65 -10.06 -1.16 -17.73
C GLN A 65 -10.60 -0.09 -18.69
N THR A 66 -10.27 1.18 -18.42
CA THR A 66 -10.79 2.32 -19.21
C THR A 66 -9.74 3.07 -20.02
N GLY A 67 -8.47 2.76 -19.83
CA GLY A 67 -7.36 3.48 -20.45
C GLY A 67 -7.19 4.92 -19.93
N SER A 68 -7.72 5.24 -18.74
CA SER A 68 -7.70 6.60 -18.19
C SER A 68 -6.28 7.06 -17.89
N LYS A 69 -5.79 8.01 -18.67
CA LYS A 69 -4.48 8.66 -18.46
C LYS A 69 -4.45 9.43 -17.12
N GLU A 70 -5.55 10.07 -16.78
CA GLU A 70 -5.71 10.83 -15.55
C GLU A 70 -5.58 9.91 -14.31
N ALA A 71 -6.23 8.73 -14.33
CA ALA A 71 -6.09 7.74 -13.27
C ALA A 71 -4.66 7.21 -13.15
N LYS A 72 -3.98 6.97 -14.29
CA LYS A 72 -2.57 6.57 -14.32
C LYS A 72 -1.66 7.63 -13.68
N GLU A 73 -1.83 8.90 -14.02
CA GLU A 73 -1.05 9.98 -13.41
C GLU A 73 -1.26 10.08 -11.90
N MET A 74 -2.51 9.94 -11.46
CA MET A 74 -2.85 9.94 -10.03
C MET A 74 -2.24 8.75 -9.29
N LEU A 75 -2.29 7.57 -9.89
CA LEU A 75 -1.73 6.34 -9.36
C LEU A 75 -0.21 6.47 -9.15
N VAL A 76 0.50 7.00 -10.15
CA VAL A 76 1.93 7.26 -10.08
C VAL A 76 2.26 8.26 -8.97
N LYS A 77 1.57 9.40 -8.92
CA LYS A 77 1.78 10.43 -7.87
C LYS A 77 1.57 9.87 -6.47
N LEU A 78 0.53 9.05 -6.28
CA LEU A 78 0.24 8.40 -5.00
C LEU A 78 1.33 7.40 -4.60
N THR A 79 1.89 6.68 -5.59
CA THR A 79 2.97 5.70 -5.34
C THR A 79 4.29 6.39 -5.03
N ASP A 80 4.63 7.48 -5.73
CA ASP A 80 5.78 8.31 -5.41
C ASP A 80 5.65 8.94 -4.00
N TRP A 81 4.43 9.33 -3.60
CA TRP A 81 4.16 9.78 -2.24
C TRP A 81 4.47 8.67 -1.21
N MET A 82 4.04 7.44 -1.45
CA MET A 82 4.33 6.31 -0.55
C MET A 82 5.83 6.04 -0.43
N ILE A 83 6.57 6.09 -1.55
CA ILE A 83 8.04 5.95 -1.53
C ILE A 83 8.67 7.04 -0.65
N ARG A 84 8.22 8.30 -0.77
CA ARG A 84 8.73 9.38 0.08
C ARG A 84 8.40 9.17 1.54
N LEU A 85 7.18 8.74 1.84
CA LEU A 85 6.71 8.47 3.21
C LEU A 85 7.63 7.49 3.94
N ILE A 86 8.01 6.40 3.27
CA ILE A 86 8.82 5.34 3.90
C ILE A 86 10.33 5.52 3.70
N SER A 87 10.77 6.58 3.01
CA SER A 87 12.17 6.72 2.57
C SER A 87 13.19 6.76 3.71
N LYS A 88 12.77 7.12 4.91
CA LYS A 88 13.60 7.21 6.12
C LYS A 88 13.40 6.01 7.06
N LEU A 89 12.45 5.13 6.77
CA LEU A 89 12.16 3.98 7.60
C LEU A 89 13.13 2.82 7.29
N SER A 90 13.50 2.09 8.33
CA SER A 90 14.17 0.79 8.15
C SER A 90 13.16 -0.27 7.67
N ASP A 91 13.69 -1.38 7.13
CA ASP A 91 12.83 -2.50 6.72
C ASP A 91 12.05 -3.08 7.92
N GLU A 92 12.65 -3.11 9.13
CA GLU A 92 11.97 -3.53 10.36
C GLU A 92 10.80 -2.61 10.71
N GLN A 93 10.96 -1.28 10.57
CA GLN A 93 9.90 -0.32 10.81
C GLN A 93 8.77 -0.48 9.79
N ILE A 94 9.09 -0.73 8.52
CA ILE A 94 8.08 -1.03 7.50
C ILE A 94 7.33 -2.32 7.88
N GLN A 95 8.03 -3.39 8.28
CA GLN A 95 7.40 -4.64 8.70
C GLN A 95 6.54 -4.47 9.96
N ASP A 96 6.93 -3.62 10.92
CA ASP A 96 6.10 -3.30 12.08
C ASP A 96 4.80 -2.57 11.65
N MET A 97 4.89 -1.61 10.74
CA MET A 97 3.73 -0.93 10.15
C MET A 97 2.77 -1.92 9.47
N LEU A 98 3.30 -2.95 8.79
CA LEU A 98 2.51 -3.97 8.08
C LEU A 98 1.80 -4.97 9.01
N ARG A 99 1.99 -4.89 10.33
CA ARG A 99 1.14 -5.61 11.30
C ARG A 99 -0.31 -5.10 11.28
N SER A 100 -0.52 -3.85 10.83
CA SER A 100 -1.86 -3.34 10.52
C SER A 100 -2.37 -3.89 9.19
N GLU A 101 -3.68 -4.08 9.08
CA GLU A 101 -4.32 -4.54 7.85
C GLU A 101 -4.01 -3.58 6.69
N HIS A 102 -3.43 -4.12 5.62
CA HIS A 102 -2.95 -3.34 4.47
C HIS A 102 -3.44 -3.88 3.11
N GLY A 103 -4.33 -4.88 3.12
CA GLY A 103 -4.89 -5.45 1.90
C GLY A 103 -3.80 -5.98 0.96
N GLY A 104 -3.98 -5.75 -0.34
CA GLY A 104 -3.05 -6.13 -1.42
C GLY A 104 -2.17 -4.96 -1.88
N LEU A 105 -1.61 -4.15 -0.97
CA LEU A 105 -0.70 -3.06 -1.38
C LEU A 105 0.51 -3.56 -2.16
N ASN A 106 1.08 -4.71 -1.77
CA ASN A 106 2.18 -5.34 -2.51
C ASN A 106 1.79 -5.72 -3.94
N GLU A 107 0.57 -6.22 -4.17
CA GLU A 107 0.02 -6.48 -5.51
C GLU A 107 -0.07 -5.19 -6.32
N THR A 108 -0.71 -4.16 -5.76
CA THR A 108 -0.92 -2.90 -6.49
C THR A 108 0.38 -2.19 -6.83
N PHE A 109 1.41 -2.27 -5.99
CA PHE A 109 2.73 -1.70 -6.32
C PHE A 109 3.45 -2.50 -7.41
N ALA A 110 3.30 -3.82 -7.46
CA ALA A 110 3.79 -4.64 -8.57
C ALA A 110 3.08 -4.28 -9.89
N ASP A 111 1.76 -4.03 -9.84
CA ASP A 111 1.00 -3.55 -10.99
C ASP A 111 1.48 -2.17 -11.46
N VAL A 112 1.77 -1.24 -10.55
CA VAL A 112 2.31 0.07 -10.91
C VAL A 112 3.67 -0.07 -11.60
N ALA A 113 4.53 -0.99 -11.12
CA ALA A 113 5.79 -1.30 -11.79
C ALA A 113 5.56 -1.82 -13.22
N ALA A 114 4.61 -2.73 -13.41
CA ALA A 114 4.28 -3.26 -14.74
C ALA A 114 3.68 -2.19 -15.68
N ILE A 115 2.81 -1.32 -15.17
CA ILE A 115 2.17 -0.23 -15.93
C ILE A 115 3.18 0.83 -16.39
N THR A 116 4.23 1.07 -15.58
CA THR A 116 5.18 2.18 -15.79
C THR A 116 6.54 1.73 -16.32
N GLY A 117 6.94 0.49 -16.07
CA GLY A 117 8.30 -0.01 -16.30
C GLY A 117 9.31 0.44 -15.23
N ASP A 118 8.89 1.15 -14.18
CA ASP A 118 9.78 1.69 -13.16
C ASP A 118 10.00 0.70 -12.02
N LYS A 119 11.26 0.22 -11.91
CA LYS A 119 11.67 -0.78 -10.91
C LYS A 119 11.58 -0.28 -9.46
N ARG A 120 11.49 1.03 -9.21
CA ARG A 120 11.30 1.57 -7.85
C ARG A 120 10.00 1.06 -7.23
N TYR A 121 8.96 0.91 -8.04
CA TYR A 121 7.67 0.40 -7.57
C TYR A 121 7.69 -1.11 -7.30
N LEU A 122 8.50 -1.87 -8.04
CA LEU A 122 8.72 -3.28 -7.72
C LEU A 122 9.49 -3.44 -6.40
N LYS A 123 10.49 -2.59 -6.15
CA LYS A 123 11.18 -2.54 -4.84
C LYS A 123 10.18 -2.24 -3.72
N LEU A 124 9.29 -1.28 -3.92
CA LEU A 124 8.24 -0.95 -2.96
C LEU A 124 7.31 -2.15 -2.70
N ALA A 125 6.93 -2.91 -3.74
CA ALA A 125 6.13 -4.12 -3.61
C ALA A 125 6.83 -5.17 -2.72
N HIS A 126 8.13 -5.37 -2.90
CA HIS A 126 8.92 -6.25 -2.03
C HIS A 126 8.95 -5.76 -0.58
N GLN A 127 9.16 -4.46 -0.33
CA GLN A 127 9.16 -3.89 1.01
C GLN A 127 7.81 -4.05 1.71
N PHE A 128 6.70 -3.99 0.96
CA PHE A 128 5.33 -4.22 1.46
C PHE A 128 4.92 -5.70 1.48
N SER A 129 5.81 -6.61 1.18
CA SER A 129 5.59 -8.05 1.37
C SER A 129 5.79 -8.42 2.83
N HIS A 130 4.67 -8.69 3.54
CA HIS A 130 4.65 -8.93 4.99
C HIS A 130 5.39 -10.23 5.34
N GLN A 131 6.59 -10.11 5.88
CA GLN A 131 7.53 -11.23 6.11
C GLN A 131 6.99 -12.27 7.10
N THR A 132 6.20 -11.85 8.09
CA THR A 132 5.55 -12.76 9.06
C THR A 132 4.65 -13.79 8.38
N VAL A 133 4.08 -13.44 7.21
CA VAL A 133 3.26 -14.37 6.42
C VAL A 133 4.09 -15.05 5.33
N LEU A 134 4.95 -14.29 4.64
CA LEU A 134 5.73 -14.79 3.51
C LEU A 134 6.75 -15.86 3.92
N GLN A 135 7.51 -15.63 5.00
CA GLN A 135 8.61 -16.50 5.37
C GLN A 135 8.19 -17.93 5.75
N PRO A 136 7.12 -18.16 6.55
CA PRO A 136 6.61 -19.51 6.77
C PRO A 136 6.16 -20.20 5.47
N LEU A 137 5.45 -19.47 4.58
CA LEU A 137 4.97 -20.04 3.31
C LEU A 137 6.14 -20.48 2.41
N LEU A 138 7.22 -19.71 2.34
CA LEU A 138 8.43 -20.10 1.60
C LEU A 138 9.07 -21.38 2.14
N LYS A 139 8.89 -21.65 3.44
CA LYS A 139 9.38 -22.88 4.11
C LYS A 139 8.35 -24.01 4.07
N GLN A 140 7.22 -23.83 3.38
CA GLN A 140 6.08 -24.76 3.36
C GLN A 140 5.50 -25.06 4.75
N GLU A 141 5.57 -24.06 5.66
CA GLU A 141 5.00 -24.13 7.00
C GLU A 141 3.64 -23.42 7.04
N ASP A 142 2.61 -24.14 7.47
CA ASP A 142 1.31 -23.52 7.74
C ASP A 142 1.30 -22.84 9.12
N LYS A 143 1.35 -21.53 9.12
CA LYS A 143 1.23 -20.67 10.32
C LYS A 143 -0.02 -19.78 10.24
N LEU A 144 -1.01 -20.15 9.44
CA LEU A 144 -2.21 -19.32 9.19
C LEU A 144 -3.32 -19.55 10.21
N THR A 145 -3.24 -20.59 11.04
CA THR A 145 -4.25 -20.90 12.05
C THR A 145 -4.48 -19.71 12.99
N GLY A 146 -5.74 -19.31 13.14
CA GLY A 146 -6.15 -18.17 13.97
C GLY A 146 -5.98 -16.80 13.30
N MET A 147 -5.39 -16.71 12.12
CA MET A 147 -5.29 -15.46 11.37
C MET A 147 -6.60 -15.15 10.62
N HIS A 148 -6.92 -13.86 10.52
CA HIS A 148 -8.10 -13.38 9.81
C HIS A 148 -7.90 -13.51 8.30
N ALA A 149 -8.72 -14.33 7.62
CA ALA A 149 -8.55 -14.69 6.22
C ALA A 149 -8.52 -13.47 5.26
N ASN A 150 -9.44 -12.52 5.42
CA ASN A 150 -9.49 -11.32 4.58
C ASN A 150 -8.22 -10.46 4.68
N THR A 151 -7.51 -10.52 5.81
CA THR A 151 -6.24 -9.81 6.00
C THR A 151 -5.09 -10.52 5.29
N GLN A 152 -5.11 -11.87 5.21
CA GLN A 152 -3.97 -12.64 4.70
C GLN A 152 -4.08 -12.96 3.20
N ILE A 153 -5.27 -13.29 2.70
CA ILE A 153 -5.47 -13.68 1.29
C ILE A 153 -4.93 -12.62 0.30
N PRO A 154 -5.22 -11.31 0.46
CA PRO A 154 -4.69 -10.30 -0.46
C PRO A 154 -3.16 -10.23 -0.50
N LYS A 155 -2.50 -10.50 0.63
CA LYS A 155 -1.02 -10.53 0.70
C LYS A 155 -0.45 -11.64 -0.19
N VAL A 156 -1.07 -12.83 -0.13
CA VAL A 156 -0.62 -14.00 -0.91
C VAL A 156 -0.82 -13.77 -2.41
N ILE A 157 -1.93 -13.14 -2.81
CA ILE A 157 -2.15 -12.71 -4.20
C ILE A 157 -1.00 -11.79 -4.64
N GLY A 158 -0.61 -10.84 -3.81
CA GLY A 158 0.50 -9.93 -4.08
C GLY A 158 1.85 -10.63 -4.16
N PHE A 159 2.11 -11.65 -3.33
CA PHE A 159 3.36 -12.46 -3.45
C PHE A 159 3.44 -13.14 -4.81
N LYS A 160 2.31 -13.73 -5.27
CA LYS A 160 2.26 -14.33 -6.62
C LYS A 160 2.48 -13.29 -7.70
N ARG A 161 1.83 -12.12 -7.60
CA ARG A 161 1.96 -11.04 -8.59
C ARG A 161 3.38 -10.49 -8.71
N ILE A 162 4.13 -10.46 -7.62
CA ILE A 162 5.54 -10.03 -7.62
C ILE A 162 6.44 -11.09 -8.29
N ALA A 163 6.06 -12.37 -8.19
CA ALA A 163 6.82 -13.47 -8.76
C ALA A 163 6.61 -13.64 -10.28
N ASP A 164 5.53 -13.10 -10.84
CA ASP A 164 5.22 -13.09 -12.28
C ASP A 164 6.01 -12.01 -13.02
#